data_73036c50db2cd6675cf8325570848a4f
#
_entry.id   73036c50db2cd6675cf8325570848a4f
#
_cell.length_a   1.000
_cell.length_b   1.000
_cell.length_c   1.000
_cell.angle_alpha   90.00
_cell.angle_beta   90.00
_cell.angle_gamma   90.00
#
_symmetry.space_group_name_H-M   'P 1'
#
loop_
_entity.id
_entity.type
_entity.pdbx_description
1 polymer ?
#
loop_
_entity_poly.entity_id
_entity_poly.type
_entity_poly.pdbx_seq_one_letter_code
_entity_poly.pdbx_strand_id
1 'polypeptide(L)'
;MIELGTGTAADTADLIMDVNESTFMKDVVEASDLVPVIVDFWAPWCGPCKTLGPALEAEVLAANGAVKMAKIDVDQNQMIAGQMQIQSIPAVFAFYKGQPIDGFQGALPPSEIKAFVARVIEAGG
;
A
#
# COMPACT_ATOMS: atom_id res chain seq x y z
N MET A 1 -14.85 -5.90 -26.08
CA MET A 1 -14.74 -6.05 -25.68
C MET A 1 -14.53 -5.97 -25.13
N ILE A 2 -14.31 -6.04 -25.18
CA ILE A 2 -14.20 -6.18 -24.63
C ILE A 2 -13.99 -6.15 -23.85
N GLU A 3 -13.95 -6.11 -23.86
CA GLU A 3 -14.02 -6.26 -23.19
C GLU A 3 -13.76 -6.43 -22.30
N LEU A 4 -13.59 -6.44 -22.37
CA LEU A 4 -13.54 -6.75 -21.69
C LEU A 4 -13.00 -6.72 -20.84
N GLY A 5 -12.80 -6.59 -20.87
CA GLY A 5 -12.34 -6.71 -20.28
C GLY A 5 -11.86 -6.49 -19.54
N THR A 6 -11.75 -6.33 -19.61
CA THR A 6 -11.45 -6.11 -19.06
C THR A 6 -11.38 -5.93 -18.08
N GLY A 7 -11.58 -5.96 -17.93
CA GLY A 7 -11.49 -5.78 -17.08
C GLY A 7 -10.87 -5.78 -16.31
N THR A 8 -10.51 -5.85 -16.58
CA THR A 8 -9.97 -6.05 -15.88
C THR A 8 -9.56 -5.59 -15.04
N ALA A 9 -9.88 -5.70 -14.99
CA ALA A 9 -9.53 -5.58 -13.72
C ALA A 9 -8.15 -5.28 -13.35
N ALA A 10 -7.27 -5.76 -13.92
CA ALA A 10 -5.90 -5.51 -13.54
C ALA A 10 -5.45 -4.10 -13.87
N ASP A 11 -6.38 -3.15 -13.79
CA ASP A 11 -6.04 -1.76 -13.96
C ASP A 11 -5.12 -1.33 -12.82
N THR A 12 -3.89 -0.97 -13.14
CA THR A 12 -2.89 -0.54 -12.18
C THR A 12 -3.38 0.64 -11.35
N ALA A 13 -4.14 1.54 -11.96
CA ALA A 13 -4.66 2.73 -11.27
C ALA A 13 -5.62 2.37 -10.14
N ASP A 14 -6.29 1.22 -10.24
CA ASP A 14 -7.19 0.77 -9.18
C ASP A 14 -6.47 0.00 -8.09
N LEU A 15 -5.32 -0.57 -8.38
CA LEU A 15 -4.58 -1.40 -7.42
C LEU A 15 -3.52 -0.61 -6.67
N ILE A 16 -2.93 0.40 -7.31
CA ILE A 16 -1.88 1.22 -6.71
C ILE A 16 -2.25 2.68 -6.94
N MET A 17 -2.44 3.43 -5.87
CA MET A 17 -2.86 4.84 -5.98
C MET A 17 -2.04 5.73 -5.08
N ASP A 18 -1.88 6.97 -5.52
CA ASP A 18 -1.39 8.03 -4.64
C ASP A 18 -2.56 8.49 -3.77
N VAL A 19 -2.33 8.56 -2.47
CA VAL A 19 -3.37 8.91 -1.50
C VAL A 19 -2.89 10.11 -0.69
N ASN A 20 -3.80 11.00 -0.38
CA ASN A 20 -3.50 12.18 0.45
C ASN A 20 -4.47 12.23 1.64
N GLU A 21 -4.33 13.29 2.45
CA GLU A 21 -5.12 13.42 3.66
C GLU A 21 -6.62 13.46 3.39
N SER A 22 -7.02 14.03 2.26
CA SER A 22 -8.44 14.15 1.95
C SER A 22 -9.03 12.84 1.41
N THR A 23 -8.22 11.93 0.91
CA THR A 23 -8.69 10.66 0.34
C THR A 23 -8.37 9.45 1.21
N PHE A 24 -7.60 9.63 2.29
CA PHE A 24 -7.15 8.52 3.13
C PHE A 24 -8.31 7.71 3.69
N MET A 25 -9.32 8.38 4.23
CA MET A 25 -10.46 7.68 4.83
C MET A 25 -11.16 6.78 3.83
N LYS A 26 -11.39 7.30 2.63
CA LYS A 26 -12.08 6.54 1.59
C LYS A 26 -11.19 5.46 0.98
N ASP A 27 -9.98 5.84 0.59
CA ASP A 27 -9.15 4.97 -0.23
C ASP A 27 -8.34 3.97 0.58
N VAL A 28 -8.22 4.17 1.88
CA VAL A 28 -7.52 3.23 2.77
C VAL A 28 -8.48 2.61 3.76
N VAL A 29 -9.10 3.42 4.62
CA VAL A 29 -9.90 2.88 5.72
C VAL A 29 -11.13 2.15 5.21
N GLU A 30 -11.96 2.82 4.42
CA GLU A 30 -13.18 2.21 3.88
C GLU A 30 -12.87 1.12 2.86
N ALA A 31 -11.88 1.36 1.99
CA ALA A 31 -11.48 0.38 0.99
C ALA A 31 -11.01 -0.92 1.64
N SER A 32 -10.41 -0.84 2.82
CA SER A 32 -9.91 -2.03 3.52
C SER A 32 -11.01 -2.93 4.07
N ASP A 33 -12.27 -2.50 4.01
CA ASP A 33 -13.38 -3.36 4.35
C ASP A 33 -13.56 -4.50 3.34
N LEU A 34 -13.13 -4.28 2.10
CA LEU A 34 -13.28 -5.26 1.03
C LEU A 34 -12.03 -6.09 0.80
N VAL A 35 -10.87 -5.43 0.72
CA VAL A 35 -9.59 -6.11 0.57
C VAL A 35 -8.55 -5.36 1.38
N PRO A 36 -7.49 -6.02 1.84
CA PRO A 36 -6.43 -5.31 2.57
C PRO A 36 -5.79 -4.22 1.70
N VAL A 37 -5.38 -3.14 2.34
CA VAL A 37 -4.69 -2.02 1.69
C VAL A 37 -3.33 -1.85 2.35
N ILE A 38 -2.28 -1.96 1.56
CA ILE A 38 -0.92 -1.72 2.02
C ILE A 38 -0.62 -0.25 1.81
N VAL A 39 -0.19 0.43 2.87
CA VAL A 39 0.11 1.87 2.85
C VAL A 39 1.61 2.06 2.92
N ASP A 40 2.17 2.72 1.90
CA ASP A 40 3.60 2.99 1.80
C ASP A 40 3.85 4.48 2.06
N PHE A 41 4.41 4.79 3.23
CA PHE A 41 4.83 6.16 3.56
C PHE A 41 6.24 6.37 3.02
N TRP A 42 6.39 7.35 2.15
CA TRP A 42 7.62 7.61 1.40
C TRP A 42 7.85 9.11 1.25
N ALA A 43 9.00 9.48 0.70
CA ALA A 43 9.29 10.86 0.31
C ALA A 43 10.24 10.85 -0.89
N PRO A 44 10.21 11.92 -1.72
CA PRO A 44 11.06 11.97 -2.91
C PRO A 44 12.57 11.91 -2.62
N TRP A 45 12.99 12.37 -1.44
CA TRP A 45 14.40 12.39 -1.06
C TRP A 45 14.87 11.08 -0.40
N CYS A 46 13.96 10.14 -0.19
CA CYS A 46 14.26 8.91 0.54
C CYS A 46 14.85 7.86 -0.41
N GLY A 47 16.14 7.59 -0.29
CA GLY A 47 16.83 6.61 -1.12
C GLY A 47 16.22 5.22 -1.02
N PRO A 48 16.12 4.64 0.20
CA PRO A 48 15.53 3.29 0.35
C PRO A 48 14.10 3.16 -0.15
N CYS A 49 13.33 4.25 -0.10
CA CYS A 49 11.96 4.24 -0.60
C CYS A 49 11.91 3.98 -2.11
N LYS A 50 12.93 4.44 -2.83
CA LYS A 50 13.00 4.29 -4.28
C LYS A 50 13.24 2.84 -4.71
N THR A 51 13.78 2.04 -3.82
CA THR A 51 13.99 0.61 -4.06
C THR A 51 12.80 -0.20 -3.54
N LEU A 52 12.32 0.12 -2.35
CA LEU A 52 11.22 -0.59 -1.73
C LEU A 52 9.91 -0.41 -2.50
N GLY A 53 9.60 0.81 -2.91
CA GLY A 53 8.35 1.11 -3.59
C GLY A 53 8.09 0.22 -4.78
N PRO A 54 8.99 0.21 -5.78
CA PRO A 54 8.78 -0.65 -6.95
C PRO A 54 8.70 -2.14 -6.63
N ALA A 55 9.48 -2.62 -5.66
CA ALA A 55 9.45 -4.03 -5.28
C ALA A 55 8.11 -4.39 -4.64
N LEU A 56 7.58 -3.52 -3.78
CA LEU A 56 6.28 -3.72 -3.16
C LEU A 56 5.17 -3.66 -4.20
N GLU A 57 5.25 -2.70 -5.12
CA GLU A 57 4.26 -2.57 -6.19
C GLU A 57 4.19 -3.83 -7.04
N ALA A 58 5.34 -4.43 -7.36
CA ALA A 58 5.38 -5.64 -8.15
C ALA A 58 4.62 -6.79 -7.46
N GLU A 59 4.77 -6.94 -6.16
CA GLU A 59 4.07 -7.97 -5.41
C GLU A 59 2.57 -7.70 -5.35
N VAL A 60 2.18 -6.44 -5.20
CA VAL A 60 0.77 -6.05 -5.18
C VAL A 60 0.12 -6.36 -6.53
N LEU A 61 0.79 -6.02 -7.63
CA LEU A 61 0.27 -6.29 -8.96
C LEU A 61 0.15 -7.79 -9.23
N ALA A 62 1.13 -8.57 -8.75
CA ALA A 62 1.10 -10.03 -8.93
C ALA A 62 -0.06 -10.68 -8.18
N ALA A 63 -0.61 -10.01 -7.18
CA ALA A 63 -1.72 -10.53 -6.38
C ALA A 63 -3.09 -10.39 -7.05
N ASN A 64 -3.17 -9.70 -8.19
CA ASN A 64 -4.38 -9.60 -9.02
C ASN A 64 -5.64 -9.16 -8.27
N GLY A 65 -5.51 -8.14 -7.43
CA GLY A 65 -6.67 -7.57 -6.72
C GLY A 65 -6.92 -8.13 -5.34
N ALA A 66 -6.14 -9.11 -4.89
CA ALA A 66 -6.26 -9.62 -3.53
C ALA A 66 -5.79 -8.61 -2.47
N VAL A 67 -5.07 -7.59 -2.89
CA VAL A 67 -4.57 -6.52 -2.03
C VAL A 67 -4.40 -5.26 -2.89
N LYS A 68 -4.56 -4.10 -2.26
CA LYS A 68 -4.31 -2.81 -2.91
C LYS A 68 -3.18 -2.09 -2.21
N MET A 69 -2.65 -1.07 -2.87
CA MET A 69 -1.56 -0.27 -2.32
C MET A 69 -1.87 1.22 -2.41
N ALA A 70 -1.67 1.92 -1.31
CA ALA A 70 -1.79 3.37 -1.24
C ALA A 70 -0.42 3.95 -0.94
N LYS A 71 0.01 4.94 -1.73
CA LYS A 71 1.29 5.60 -1.55
C LYS A 71 1.05 6.99 -0.97
N ILE A 72 1.69 7.30 0.14
CA ILE A 72 1.52 8.58 0.83
C ILE A 72 2.86 9.27 0.99
N ASP A 73 3.02 10.40 0.32
CA ASP A 73 4.20 11.26 0.44
C ASP A 73 4.13 12.00 1.77
N VAL A 74 5.05 11.73 2.69
CA VAL A 74 5.01 12.31 4.02
C VAL A 74 5.25 13.82 4.02
N ASP A 75 5.97 14.33 3.03
CA ASP A 75 6.21 15.78 2.94
C ASP A 75 4.93 16.55 2.62
N GLN A 76 4.04 15.94 1.86
CA GLN A 76 2.78 16.53 1.44
C GLN A 76 1.62 16.19 2.38
N ASN A 77 1.83 15.27 3.32
CA ASN A 77 0.75 14.74 4.16
C ASN A 77 1.22 14.57 5.60
N GLN A 78 1.69 15.67 6.18
CA GLN A 78 2.32 15.65 7.50
C GLN A 78 1.34 15.31 8.63
N MET A 79 0.07 15.65 8.46
CA MET A 79 -0.92 15.36 9.48
C MET A 79 -1.13 13.86 9.66
N ILE A 80 -1.32 13.13 8.56
CA ILE A 80 -1.49 11.68 8.62
C ILE A 80 -0.21 11.03 9.11
N ALA A 81 0.95 11.48 8.62
CA ALA A 81 2.23 10.94 9.07
C ALA A 81 2.38 11.10 10.58
N GLY A 82 1.96 12.25 11.11
CA GLY A 82 1.98 12.49 12.56
C GLY A 82 1.02 11.59 13.31
N GLN A 83 -0.20 11.42 12.82
CA GLN A 83 -1.20 10.57 13.45
C GLN A 83 -0.78 9.11 13.47
N MET A 84 -0.11 8.65 12.42
CA MET A 84 0.41 7.29 12.34
C MET A 84 1.76 7.14 13.03
N GLN A 85 2.27 8.23 13.60
CA GLN A 85 3.53 8.26 14.34
C GLN A 85 4.71 7.80 13.47
N ILE A 86 4.73 8.27 12.23
CA ILE A 86 5.81 7.94 11.30
C ILE A 86 7.04 8.75 11.69
N GLN A 87 8.07 8.08 12.18
CA GLN A 87 9.32 8.73 12.59
C GLN A 87 10.46 8.46 11.63
N SER A 88 10.35 7.41 10.85
CA SER A 88 11.35 7.10 9.83
C SER A 88 10.66 6.48 8.63
N ILE A 89 11.25 6.66 7.46
CA ILE A 89 10.73 6.11 6.21
C ILE A 89 11.83 5.31 5.50
N PRO A 90 11.45 4.31 4.72
CA PRO A 90 10.09 3.89 4.43
C PRO A 90 9.39 3.28 5.64
N ALA A 91 8.09 3.50 5.74
CA ALA A 91 7.25 2.87 6.75
C ALA A 91 6.02 2.33 6.04
N VAL A 92 5.71 1.07 6.27
CA VAL A 92 4.65 0.37 5.57
C VAL A 92 3.69 -0.22 6.57
N PHE A 93 2.39 -0.01 6.34
CA PHE A 93 1.33 -0.60 7.15
C PHE A 93 0.35 -1.31 6.25
N ALA A 94 -0.29 -2.35 6.78
CA ALA A 94 -1.39 -3.01 6.10
C ALA A 94 -2.66 -2.76 6.88
N PHE A 95 -3.71 -2.29 6.20
CA PHE A 95 -5.03 -2.06 6.80
C PHE A 95 -6.00 -3.12 6.32
N TYR A 96 -6.83 -3.60 7.25
CA TYR A 96 -7.93 -4.50 6.91
C TYR A 96 -9.06 -4.27 7.91
N LYS A 97 -10.29 -4.16 7.39
CA LYS A 97 -11.47 -3.84 8.20
C LYS A 97 -11.30 -2.56 9.00
N GLY A 98 -10.67 -1.57 8.35
CA GLY A 98 -10.50 -0.23 8.91
C GLY A 98 -9.38 -0.09 9.93
N GLN A 99 -8.57 -1.12 10.14
CA GLN A 99 -7.53 -1.11 11.18
C GLN A 99 -6.20 -1.59 10.64
N PRO A 100 -5.09 -1.06 11.17
CA PRO A 100 -3.77 -1.62 10.84
C PRO A 100 -3.64 -3.02 11.44
N ILE A 101 -3.20 -3.98 10.63
CA ILE A 101 -3.05 -5.37 11.05
C ILE A 101 -1.61 -5.86 10.98
N ASP A 102 -0.75 -5.17 10.24
CA ASP A 102 0.64 -5.58 10.07
C ASP A 102 1.43 -4.35 9.62
N GLY A 103 2.75 -4.43 9.65
CA GLY A 103 3.59 -3.34 9.19
C GLY A 103 5.06 -3.62 9.39
N PHE A 104 5.90 -2.76 8.79
CA PHE A 104 7.33 -2.78 9.00
C PHE A 104 7.91 -1.41 8.70
N GLN A 105 9.14 -1.16 9.15
CA GLN A 105 9.88 0.05 8.88
C GLN A 105 11.22 -0.30 8.25
N GLY A 106 11.70 0.60 7.38
CA GLY A 106 12.98 0.42 6.73
C GLY A 106 12.92 -0.51 5.54
N ALA A 107 14.06 -0.65 4.86
CA ALA A 107 14.17 -1.50 3.70
C ALA A 107 14.14 -2.97 4.09
N LEU A 108 13.53 -3.79 3.24
CA LEU A 108 13.50 -5.23 3.40
C LEU A 108 14.03 -5.90 2.13
N PRO A 109 14.67 -7.07 2.25
CA PRO A 109 15.03 -7.83 1.06
C PRO A 109 13.78 -8.30 0.31
N PRO A 110 13.90 -8.56 -1.00
CA PRO A 110 12.74 -8.94 -1.81
C PRO A 110 11.98 -10.15 -1.25
N SER A 111 12.67 -11.13 -0.69
CA SER A 111 12.00 -12.31 -0.13
C SER A 111 11.10 -11.94 1.06
N GLU A 112 11.49 -10.96 1.86
CA GLU A 112 10.69 -10.55 3.00
C GLU A 112 9.54 -9.65 2.60
N ILE A 113 9.72 -8.86 1.54
CA ILE A 113 8.61 -8.07 0.96
C ILE A 113 7.54 -9.03 0.45
N LYS A 114 7.95 -10.06 -0.27
CA LYS A 114 7.04 -11.07 -0.78
C LYS A 114 6.30 -11.78 0.36
N ALA A 115 7.02 -12.13 1.41
CA ALA A 115 6.42 -12.78 2.58
C ALA A 115 5.42 -11.87 3.28
N PHE A 116 5.73 -10.57 3.39
CA PHE A 116 4.82 -9.60 3.98
C PHE A 116 3.51 -9.52 3.21
N VAL A 117 3.60 -9.37 1.89
CA VAL A 117 2.40 -9.28 1.05
C VAL A 117 1.58 -10.58 1.16
N ALA A 118 2.25 -11.73 1.18
CA ALA A 118 1.55 -13.01 1.33
C ALA A 118 0.77 -13.09 2.65
N ARG A 119 1.38 -12.62 3.75
CA ARG A 119 0.69 -12.60 5.05
C ARG A 119 -0.54 -11.68 5.03
N VAL A 120 -0.41 -10.54 4.38
CA VAL A 120 -1.50 -9.58 4.27
C VAL A 120 -2.66 -10.16 3.46
N ILE A 121 -2.34 -10.81 2.35
CA ILE A 121 -3.36 -11.46 1.52
C ILE A 121 -4.08 -12.54 2.31
N GLU A 122 -3.34 -13.35 3.04
CA GLU A 122 -3.92 -14.41 3.85
C GLU A 122 -4.84 -13.86 4.92
N ALA A 123 -4.48 -12.74 5.55
CA ALA A 123 -5.30 -12.10 6.56
C ALA A 123 -6.63 -11.61 6.00
N GLY A 124 -6.65 -11.23 4.72
CA GLY A 124 -7.86 -10.72 4.08
C GLY A 124 -8.71 -11.79 3.42
N GLY A 125 -8.19 -12.97 3.32
CA GLY A 125 -8.87 -14.06 2.65
C GLY A 125 -9.34 -15.15 3.53
#